data_7ef50ba1a8b0129df75b71a0f696d2cc
#
_entry.id   7ef50ba1a8b0129df75b71a0f696d2cc
#
_cell.length_a   1.000
_cell.length_b   1.000
_cell.length_c   1.000
_cell.angle_alpha   90.00
_cell.angle_beta   90.00
_cell.angle_gamma   90.00
#
_symmetry.space_group_name_H-M   'P 1'
#
loop_
_entity.id
_entity.type
_entity.pdbx_description
1 polymer ?
#
loop_
_entity_poly.entity_id
_entity_poly.type
_entity_poly.pdbx_seq_one_letter_code
_entity_poly.pdbx_strand_id
1 'polypeptide(L)'
;GVMVNGVVQDNEEGTPQGGPLSPLLANIYLDPLDWELEGRGLAYVRYADDCNIYVSSAAAAQRVLSSLIGWIEKKLRLKVNQTKSGTGPTTGRRLLGFSINAQGVIEIAQKSLTHLQEKVRAFWRPQRHRGNQEMRDEWNQYVRGWCSHFALAQEVRWVKRVDGWIRRHIRKYYWQRWHCTQGRLQAFQRLGISRHHWVSARSSRGAWCMAGSPALQAAISVASLRRYGYLMPSVLLAR
;
A
#
# COMPACT_ATOMS: atom_id res chain seq x y z
N GLY A 1 -25.77 -12.85 18.32
CA GLY A 1 -26.02 -11.46 17.95
C GLY A 1 -24.76 -10.64 17.73
N VAL A 2 -24.83 -9.57 17.01
CA VAL A 2 -23.71 -8.62 16.76
C VAL A 2 -23.90 -7.41 17.68
N MET A 3 -22.86 -7.02 18.41
CA MET A 3 -22.90 -5.83 19.26
C MET A 3 -22.62 -4.58 18.41
N VAL A 4 -23.62 -3.71 18.24
CA VAL A 4 -23.51 -2.42 17.57
C VAL A 4 -23.80 -1.31 18.56
N ASN A 5 -22.86 -0.43 18.83
CA ASN A 5 -23.01 0.69 19.79
C ASN A 5 -23.47 0.25 21.21
N GLY A 6 -23.01 -0.92 21.67
CA GLY A 6 -23.36 -1.45 22.99
C GLY A 6 -24.69 -2.19 23.07
N VAL A 7 -25.44 -2.30 21.97
CA VAL A 7 -26.70 -3.05 21.88
C VAL A 7 -26.46 -4.33 21.08
N VAL A 8 -26.88 -5.47 21.60
CA VAL A 8 -26.85 -6.76 20.88
C VAL A 8 -28.05 -6.79 19.92
N GLN A 9 -27.76 -6.84 18.63
CA GLN A 9 -28.71 -7.04 17.57
C GLN A 9 -28.66 -8.48 17.07
N ASP A 10 -29.78 -9.12 16.90
CA ASP A 10 -29.84 -10.43 16.28
C ASP A 10 -29.48 -10.31 14.78
N ASN A 11 -28.61 -11.19 14.32
CA ASN A 11 -28.19 -11.23 12.94
C ASN A 11 -28.92 -12.40 12.27
N GLU A 12 -29.93 -12.11 11.47
CA GLU A 12 -30.70 -13.13 10.77
C GLU A 12 -30.01 -13.69 9.53
N GLU A 13 -29.04 -12.96 8.97
CA GLU A 13 -28.31 -13.38 7.76
C GLU A 13 -26.82 -13.14 7.88
N GLY A 14 -26.02 -14.12 7.42
CA GLY A 14 -24.57 -14.01 7.28
C GLY A 14 -23.77 -14.15 8.58
N THR A 15 -22.49 -13.80 8.52
CA THR A 15 -21.59 -13.80 9.66
C THR A 15 -21.05 -12.40 9.93
N PRO A 16 -20.72 -12.06 11.19
CA PRO A 16 -20.13 -10.76 11.51
C PRO A 16 -18.86 -10.48 10.71
N GLN A 17 -18.71 -9.28 10.16
CA GLN A 17 -17.47 -8.86 9.48
C GLN A 17 -16.31 -8.85 10.47
N GLY A 18 -15.17 -9.49 10.08
CA GLY A 18 -13.98 -9.58 10.93
C GLY A 18 -13.96 -10.77 11.90
N GLY A 19 -14.94 -11.63 11.87
CA GLY A 19 -14.90 -12.90 12.62
C GLY A 19 -13.84 -13.86 12.07
N PRO A 20 -13.12 -14.62 12.92
CA PRO A 20 -12.03 -15.51 12.47
C PRO A 20 -12.51 -16.65 11.56
N LEU A 21 -13.77 -17.06 11.67
CA LEU A 21 -14.38 -18.11 10.84
C LEU A 21 -14.93 -17.60 9.51
N SER A 22 -15.20 -16.30 9.40
CA SER A 22 -15.85 -15.73 8.20
C SER A 22 -15.11 -16.04 6.89
N PRO A 23 -13.75 -15.97 6.81
CA PRO A 23 -13.03 -16.32 5.58
C PRO A 23 -13.16 -17.81 5.21
N LEU A 24 -13.14 -18.69 6.23
CA LEU A 24 -13.30 -20.13 6.02
C LEU A 24 -14.69 -20.46 5.49
N LEU A 25 -15.72 -19.95 6.15
CA LEU A 25 -17.13 -20.14 5.73
C LEU A 25 -17.38 -19.59 4.33
N ALA A 26 -16.84 -18.41 4.02
CA ALA A 26 -16.92 -17.83 2.68
C ALA A 26 -16.29 -18.74 1.61
N ASN A 27 -15.13 -19.35 1.90
CA ASN A 27 -14.49 -20.28 0.96
C ASN A 27 -15.31 -21.56 0.77
N ILE A 28 -15.82 -22.15 1.84
CA ILE A 28 -16.71 -23.33 1.77
C ILE A 28 -17.98 -23.01 0.96
N TYR A 29 -18.58 -21.85 1.22
CA TYR A 29 -19.79 -21.45 0.53
C TYR A 29 -19.61 -21.15 -0.96
N LEU A 30 -18.43 -20.66 -1.35
CA LEU A 30 -18.06 -20.34 -2.73
C LEU A 30 -17.37 -21.50 -3.48
N ASP A 31 -17.10 -22.61 -2.81
CA ASP A 31 -16.50 -23.81 -3.44
C ASP A 31 -17.29 -24.30 -4.68
N PRO A 32 -18.64 -24.35 -4.67
CA PRO A 32 -19.42 -24.70 -5.86
C PRO A 32 -19.21 -23.76 -7.05
N LEU A 33 -18.83 -22.47 -6.80
CA LEU A 33 -18.48 -21.55 -7.88
C LEU A 33 -17.15 -21.93 -8.52
N ASP A 34 -16.17 -22.36 -7.73
CA ASP A 34 -14.88 -22.81 -8.25
C ASP A 34 -15.06 -24.04 -9.15
N TRP A 35 -15.83 -25.03 -8.70
CA TRP A 35 -16.21 -26.21 -9.52
C TRP A 35 -16.94 -25.85 -10.81
N GLU A 36 -17.83 -24.87 -10.78
CA GLU A 36 -18.56 -24.41 -11.96
C GLU A 36 -17.61 -23.74 -12.97
N LEU A 37 -16.66 -22.91 -12.48
CA LEU A 37 -15.67 -22.25 -13.33
C LEU A 37 -14.70 -23.25 -13.96
N GLU A 38 -14.24 -24.24 -13.20
CA GLU A 38 -13.41 -25.34 -13.69
C GLU A 38 -14.17 -26.21 -14.71
N GLY A 39 -15.39 -26.59 -14.39
CA GLY A 39 -16.24 -27.39 -15.31
C GLY A 39 -16.53 -26.67 -16.63
N ARG A 40 -16.51 -25.33 -16.66
CA ARG A 40 -16.60 -24.54 -17.90
C ARG A 40 -15.27 -24.38 -18.63
N GLY A 41 -14.16 -24.85 -18.06
CA GLY A 41 -12.81 -24.65 -18.59
C GLY A 41 -12.34 -23.21 -18.60
N LEU A 42 -12.81 -22.39 -17.67
CA LEU A 42 -12.48 -20.98 -17.58
C LEU A 42 -11.20 -20.77 -16.75
N ALA A 43 -10.27 -19.97 -17.26
CA ALA A 43 -9.14 -19.52 -16.47
C ALA A 43 -9.59 -18.43 -15.48
N TYR A 44 -9.39 -18.65 -14.19
CA TYR A 44 -9.82 -17.71 -13.16
C TYR A 44 -8.84 -17.64 -11.98
N VAL A 45 -8.96 -16.57 -11.22
CA VAL A 45 -8.29 -16.41 -9.93
C VAL A 45 -9.32 -15.84 -8.95
N ARG A 46 -9.56 -16.55 -7.86
CA ARG A 46 -10.42 -16.10 -6.76
C ARG A 46 -9.63 -15.88 -5.48
N TYR A 47 -9.94 -14.80 -4.80
CA TYR A 47 -9.49 -14.52 -3.45
C TYR A 47 -10.67 -14.01 -2.62
N ALA A 48 -11.15 -14.85 -1.70
CA ALA A 48 -12.39 -14.65 -0.97
C ALA A 48 -13.57 -14.41 -1.96
N ASP A 49 -14.20 -13.25 -1.90
CA ASP A 49 -15.30 -12.81 -2.77
C ASP A 49 -14.83 -12.15 -4.08
N ASP A 50 -13.56 -11.74 -4.17
CA ASP A 50 -12.99 -11.17 -5.40
C ASP A 50 -12.63 -12.31 -6.38
N CYS A 51 -13.29 -12.34 -7.55
CA CYS A 51 -13.03 -13.32 -8.60
C CYS A 51 -12.75 -12.62 -9.94
N ASN A 52 -11.61 -12.91 -10.54
CA ASN A 52 -11.25 -12.47 -11.90
C ASN A 52 -11.23 -13.67 -12.83
N ILE A 53 -11.97 -13.56 -13.94
CA ILE A 53 -12.10 -14.61 -14.96
C ILE A 53 -11.53 -14.06 -16.26
N TYR A 54 -10.70 -14.85 -16.91
CA TYR A 54 -9.96 -14.45 -18.11
C TYR A 54 -10.51 -15.19 -19.34
N VAL A 55 -10.84 -14.41 -20.37
CA VAL A 55 -11.38 -14.92 -21.63
C VAL A 55 -10.76 -14.20 -22.83
N SER A 56 -10.86 -14.81 -24.01
CA SER A 56 -10.16 -14.32 -25.22
C SER A 56 -10.80 -13.11 -25.90
N SER A 57 -12.07 -12.79 -25.59
CA SER A 57 -12.76 -11.67 -26.26
C SER A 57 -13.74 -10.93 -25.35
N ALA A 58 -14.01 -9.67 -25.68
CA ALA A 58 -14.97 -8.85 -24.93
C ALA A 58 -16.40 -9.44 -25.00
N ALA A 59 -16.79 -10.02 -26.14
CA ALA A 59 -18.10 -10.66 -26.30
C ALA A 59 -18.21 -11.91 -25.43
N ALA A 60 -17.13 -12.71 -25.32
CA ALA A 60 -17.07 -13.85 -24.41
C ALA A 60 -17.14 -13.39 -22.94
N ALA A 61 -16.43 -12.31 -22.58
CA ALA A 61 -16.47 -11.75 -21.24
C ALA A 61 -17.90 -11.36 -20.81
N GLN A 62 -18.64 -10.69 -21.70
CA GLN A 62 -20.00 -10.27 -21.41
C GLN A 62 -20.95 -11.49 -21.23
N ARG A 63 -20.82 -12.50 -22.08
CA ARG A 63 -21.64 -13.73 -21.98
C ARG A 63 -21.33 -14.50 -20.68
N VAL A 64 -20.05 -14.64 -20.34
CA VAL A 64 -19.61 -15.31 -19.11
C VAL A 64 -20.12 -14.55 -17.89
N LEU A 65 -19.96 -13.23 -17.85
CA LEU A 65 -20.45 -12.40 -16.74
C LEU A 65 -21.96 -12.58 -16.53
N SER A 66 -22.78 -12.41 -17.58
CA SER A 66 -24.24 -12.54 -17.47
C SER A 66 -24.67 -13.95 -17.03
N SER A 67 -24.04 -14.98 -17.60
CA SER A 67 -24.33 -16.38 -17.25
C SER A 67 -23.96 -16.70 -15.79
N LEU A 68 -22.82 -16.19 -15.31
CA LEU A 68 -22.37 -16.44 -13.94
C LEU A 68 -23.20 -15.66 -12.90
N ILE A 69 -23.59 -14.42 -13.20
CA ILE A 69 -24.53 -13.69 -12.33
C ILE A 69 -25.79 -14.50 -12.11
N GLY A 70 -26.44 -14.95 -13.20
CA GLY A 70 -27.65 -15.76 -13.09
C GLY A 70 -27.44 -17.08 -12.36
N TRP A 71 -26.27 -17.72 -12.54
CA TRP A 71 -25.93 -18.96 -11.82
C TRP A 71 -25.72 -18.72 -10.32
N ILE A 72 -24.95 -17.67 -9.94
CA ILE A 72 -24.67 -17.31 -8.55
C ILE A 72 -25.99 -16.97 -7.82
N GLU A 73 -26.84 -16.15 -8.44
CA GLU A 73 -28.11 -15.73 -7.82
C GLU A 73 -29.08 -16.90 -7.66
N LYS A 74 -29.15 -17.78 -8.66
CA LYS A 74 -30.04 -18.95 -8.63
C LYS A 74 -29.54 -20.09 -7.73
N LYS A 75 -28.25 -20.43 -7.83
CA LYS A 75 -27.66 -21.60 -7.17
C LYS A 75 -27.16 -21.30 -5.77
N LEU A 76 -26.44 -20.19 -5.60
CA LEU A 76 -25.87 -19.77 -4.32
C LEU A 76 -26.77 -18.80 -3.54
N ARG A 77 -27.83 -18.28 -4.17
CA ARG A 77 -28.73 -17.28 -3.58
C ARG A 77 -28.00 -16.02 -3.08
N LEU A 78 -26.86 -15.69 -3.70
CA LEU A 78 -26.07 -14.51 -3.40
C LEU A 78 -26.40 -13.40 -4.40
N LYS A 79 -26.49 -12.15 -3.93
CA LYS A 79 -26.63 -10.96 -4.80
C LYS A 79 -25.27 -10.51 -5.29
N VAL A 80 -25.08 -10.45 -6.61
CA VAL A 80 -23.84 -9.94 -7.22
C VAL A 80 -23.88 -8.41 -7.24
N ASN A 81 -22.81 -7.78 -6.76
CA ASN A 81 -22.67 -6.32 -6.80
C ASN A 81 -22.37 -5.84 -8.21
N GLN A 82 -23.40 -5.45 -8.96
CA GLN A 82 -23.29 -5.03 -10.36
C GLN A 82 -22.47 -3.75 -10.55
N THR A 83 -22.36 -2.89 -9.53
CA THR A 83 -21.54 -1.66 -9.64
C THR A 83 -20.03 -1.95 -9.55
N LYS A 84 -19.64 -3.04 -8.92
CA LYS A 84 -18.24 -3.51 -8.79
C LYS A 84 -17.89 -4.58 -9.81
N SER A 85 -18.87 -5.32 -10.32
CA SER A 85 -18.68 -6.37 -11.32
C SER A 85 -18.76 -5.80 -12.72
N GLY A 86 -17.86 -6.22 -13.59
CA GLY A 86 -17.87 -5.74 -14.97
C GLY A 86 -16.76 -6.36 -15.83
N THR A 87 -16.88 -6.18 -17.13
CA THR A 87 -15.93 -6.67 -18.13
C THR A 87 -14.98 -5.56 -18.57
N GLY A 88 -13.83 -5.92 -19.10
CA GLY A 88 -12.88 -4.99 -19.69
C GLY A 88 -11.52 -5.64 -19.93
N PRO A 89 -10.58 -4.91 -20.55
CA PRO A 89 -9.25 -5.43 -20.83
C PRO A 89 -8.55 -5.85 -19.54
N THR A 90 -7.71 -6.85 -19.62
CA THR A 90 -6.89 -7.35 -18.49
C THR A 90 -5.93 -6.28 -17.98
N THR A 91 -5.43 -5.46 -18.93
CA THR A 91 -4.51 -4.36 -18.62
C THR A 91 -5.16 -3.32 -17.71
N GLY A 92 -4.47 -2.98 -16.61
CA GLY A 92 -4.95 -2.00 -15.65
C GLY A 92 -6.02 -2.50 -14.66
N ARG A 93 -6.52 -3.74 -14.83
CA ARG A 93 -7.37 -4.38 -13.82
C ARG A 93 -6.55 -4.71 -12.58
N ARG A 94 -7.16 -4.50 -11.42
CA ARG A 94 -6.49 -4.70 -10.13
C ARG A 94 -6.98 -5.98 -9.46
N LEU A 95 -6.00 -6.78 -9.00
CA LEU A 95 -6.24 -7.91 -8.10
C LEU A 95 -5.22 -7.84 -6.95
N LEU A 96 -5.66 -7.87 -5.71
CA LEU A 96 -4.81 -7.84 -4.49
C LEU A 96 -3.78 -6.69 -4.45
N GLY A 97 -4.09 -5.58 -5.09
CA GLY A 97 -3.17 -4.44 -5.16
C GLY A 97 -2.16 -4.49 -6.31
N PHE A 98 -2.18 -5.54 -7.12
CA PHE A 98 -1.41 -5.66 -8.35
C PHE A 98 -2.24 -5.31 -9.58
N SER A 99 -1.56 -5.05 -10.68
CA SER A 99 -2.11 -4.93 -12.03
C SER A 99 -1.18 -5.59 -13.03
N ILE A 100 -1.72 -5.95 -14.19
CA ILE A 100 -0.93 -6.52 -15.29
C ILE A 100 -0.87 -5.47 -16.40
N ASN A 101 0.34 -5.20 -16.92
CA ASN A 101 0.51 -4.27 -18.04
C ASN A 101 0.28 -4.96 -19.40
N ALA A 102 0.41 -4.20 -20.49
CA ALA A 102 0.20 -4.71 -21.86
C ALA A 102 1.19 -5.81 -22.26
N GLN A 103 2.33 -5.91 -21.59
CA GLN A 103 3.36 -6.93 -21.83
C GLN A 103 3.19 -8.18 -20.94
N GLY A 104 2.11 -8.24 -20.16
CA GLY A 104 1.87 -9.36 -19.22
C GLY A 104 2.69 -9.29 -17.92
N VAL A 105 3.39 -8.18 -17.66
CA VAL A 105 4.24 -7.99 -16.48
C VAL A 105 3.39 -7.59 -15.27
N ILE A 106 3.67 -8.21 -14.13
CA ILE A 106 2.99 -7.89 -12.87
C ILE A 106 3.58 -6.60 -12.28
N GLU A 107 2.73 -5.61 -12.11
CA GLU A 107 3.06 -4.31 -11.54
C GLU A 107 2.25 -4.03 -10.28
N ILE A 108 2.72 -3.09 -9.46
CA ILE A 108 1.93 -2.59 -8.34
C ILE A 108 0.88 -1.62 -8.88
N ALA A 109 -0.39 -1.87 -8.57
CA ALA A 109 -1.48 -1.03 -9.02
C ALA A 109 -1.33 0.42 -8.52
N GLN A 110 -1.68 1.39 -9.38
CA GLN A 110 -1.54 2.82 -9.07
C GLN A 110 -2.23 3.22 -7.75
N LYS A 111 -3.38 2.63 -7.43
CA LYS A 111 -4.09 2.89 -6.17
C LYS A 111 -3.27 2.44 -4.95
N SER A 112 -2.52 1.34 -5.05
CA SER A 112 -1.62 0.86 -3.99
C SER A 112 -0.44 1.79 -3.77
N LEU A 113 0.11 2.38 -4.85
CA LEU A 113 1.14 3.41 -4.77
C LEU A 113 0.61 4.71 -4.15
N THR A 114 -0.59 5.12 -4.52
CA THR A 114 -1.24 6.29 -3.91
C THR A 114 -1.45 6.08 -2.42
N HIS A 115 -1.91 4.90 -2.01
CA HIS A 115 -2.07 4.55 -0.60
C HIS A 115 -0.73 4.57 0.17
N LEU A 116 0.35 4.01 -0.44
CA LEU A 116 1.70 4.15 0.12
C LEU A 116 2.07 5.62 0.34
N GLN A 117 1.82 6.46 -0.65
CA GLN A 117 2.13 7.89 -0.54
C GLN A 117 1.34 8.59 0.58
N GLU A 118 0.07 8.25 0.74
CA GLU A 118 -0.77 8.77 1.83
C GLU A 118 -0.25 8.32 3.19
N LYS A 119 0.09 7.06 3.35
CA LYS A 119 0.69 6.51 4.57
C LYS A 119 2.02 7.17 4.91
N VAL A 120 2.91 7.37 3.93
CA VAL A 120 4.18 8.09 4.13
C VAL A 120 3.93 9.53 4.57
N ARG A 121 2.99 10.26 3.93
CA ARG A 121 2.66 11.62 4.33
C ARG A 121 2.11 11.68 5.76
N ALA A 122 1.25 10.74 6.13
CA ALA A 122 0.66 10.65 7.46
C ALA A 122 1.71 10.29 8.51
N PHE A 123 2.56 9.30 8.23
CA PHE A 123 3.59 8.81 9.13
C PHE A 123 4.62 9.89 9.46
N TRP A 124 5.11 10.62 8.47
CA TRP A 124 6.12 11.67 8.62
C TRP A 124 5.53 13.05 8.93
N ARG A 125 4.33 13.11 9.54
CA ARG A 125 3.82 14.34 10.16
C ARG A 125 4.59 14.60 11.46
N PRO A 126 4.81 15.88 11.84
CA PRO A 126 5.50 16.21 13.09
C PRO A 126 4.76 15.64 14.31
N GLN A 127 5.43 14.78 15.04
CA GLN A 127 4.97 14.22 16.32
C GLN A 127 6.06 14.45 17.35
N ARG A 128 5.80 15.32 18.33
CA ARG A 128 6.82 15.76 19.28
C ARG A 128 7.16 14.73 20.36
N HIS A 129 6.25 13.85 20.68
CA HIS A 129 6.34 12.88 21.78
C HIS A 129 6.96 11.54 21.42
N ARG A 130 7.16 11.24 20.13
CA ARG A 130 7.77 9.97 19.71
C ARG A 130 9.28 10.03 19.64
N GLY A 131 9.94 8.99 20.17
CA GLY A 131 11.38 8.81 20.08
C GLY A 131 11.85 8.52 18.64
N ASN A 132 13.11 8.84 18.33
CA ASN A 132 13.68 8.54 17.01
C ASN A 132 13.75 7.03 16.74
N GLN A 133 14.00 6.23 17.77
CA GLN A 133 14.07 4.78 17.68
C GLN A 133 12.69 4.18 17.39
N GLU A 134 11.68 4.59 18.14
CA GLU A 134 10.29 4.17 17.92
C GLU A 134 9.81 4.50 16.49
N MET A 135 10.06 5.72 16.04
CA MET A 135 9.73 6.14 14.66
C MET A 135 10.45 5.30 13.59
N ARG A 136 11.70 4.94 13.83
CA ARG A 136 12.45 4.06 12.93
C ARG A 136 11.86 2.66 12.90
N ASP A 137 11.57 2.10 14.08
CA ASP A 137 11.14 0.71 14.20
C ASP A 137 9.73 0.52 13.62
N GLU A 138 8.79 1.44 13.88
CA GLU A 138 7.47 1.45 13.22
C GLU A 138 7.59 1.63 11.70
N TRP A 139 8.45 2.55 11.25
CA TRP A 139 8.70 2.73 9.82
C TRP A 139 9.21 1.45 9.16
N ASN A 140 10.18 0.81 9.79
CA ASN A 140 10.78 -0.42 9.27
C ASN A 140 9.77 -1.57 9.25
N GLN A 141 8.93 -1.70 10.27
CA GLN A 141 7.86 -2.68 10.31
C GLN A 141 6.88 -2.48 9.15
N TYR A 142 6.42 -1.24 8.95
CA TYR A 142 5.52 -0.90 7.85
C TYR A 142 6.14 -1.21 6.48
N VAL A 143 7.37 -0.76 6.23
CA VAL A 143 8.04 -0.96 4.93
C VAL A 143 8.30 -2.44 4.66
N ARG A 144 8.71 -3.23 5.67
CA ARG A 144 8.88 -4.68 5.51
C ARG A 144 7.58 -5.35 5.11
N GLY A 145 6.48 -5.10 5.83
CA GLY A 145 5.18 -5.67 5.50
C GLY A 145 4.71 -5.29 4.10
N TRP A 146 4.86 -3.99 3.74
CA TRP A 146 4.49 -3.52 2.42
C TRP A 146 5.33 -4.17 1.31
N CYS A 147 6.64 -4.22 1.45
CA CYS A 147 7.53 -4.84 0.45
C CYS A 147 7.34 -6.35 0.37
N SER A 148 7.08 -7.03 1.49
CA SER A 148 6.78 -8.47 1.51
C SER A 148 5.50 -8.77 0.71
N HIS A 149 4.44 -7.97 0.91
CA HIS A 149 3.19 -8.12 0.15
C HIS A 149 3.41 -7.90 -1.36
N PHE A 150 4.20 -6.89 -1.73
CA PHE A 150 4.45 -6.54 -3.13
C PHE A 150 5.72 -7.19 -3.73
N ALA A 151 6.26 -8.22 -3.09
CA ALA A 151 7.45 -8.92 -3.57
C ALA A 151 7.28 -9.62 -4.93
N LEU A 152 6.05 -9.89 -5.36
CA LEU A 152 5.72 -10.48 -6.66
C LEU A 152 5.78 -9.47 -7.82
N ALA A 153 5.86 -8.17 -7.54
CA ALA A 153 5.97 -7.15 -8.59
C ALA A 153 7.29 -7.30 -9.35
N GLN A 154 7.20 -7.39 -10.68
CA GLN A 154 8.35 -7.57 -11.56
C GLN A 154 8.94 -6.23 -12.01
N GLU A 155 8.11 -5.19 -12.15
CA GLU A 155 8.54 -3.86 -12.53
C GLU A 155 8.77 -2.99 -11.29
N VAL A 156 10.04 -2.74 -10.97
CA VAL A 156 10.45 -2.01 -9.76
C VAL A 156 11.26 -0.73 -10.04
N ARG A 157 11.35 -0.28 -11.31
CA ARG A 157 12.14 0.93 -11.68
C ARG A 157 11.71 2.19 -10.95
N TRP A 158 10.42 2.33 -10.67
CA TRP A 158 9.84 3.44 -9.92
C TRP A 158 10.29 3.50 -8.46
N VAL A 159 10.73 2.38 -7.87
CA VAL A 159 11.08 2.26 -6.44
C VAL A 159 12.16 3.25 -6.04
N LYS A 160 13.21 3.43 -6.86
CA LYS A 160 14.28 4.41 -6.60
C LYS A 160 13.75 5.85 -6.49
N ARG A 161 12.72 6.18 -7.30
CA ARG A 161 12.06 7.50 -7.27
C ARG A 161 11.25 7.68 -6.00
N VAL A 162 10.52 6.64 -5.61
CA VAL A 162 9.75 6.62 -4.35
C VAL A 162 10.67 6.75 -3.13
N ASP A 163 11.80 6.06 -3.10
CA ASP A 163 12.81 6.22 -2.05
C ASP A 163 13.30 7.67 -1.92
N GLY A 164 13.59 8.32 -3.05
CA GLY A 164 13.98 9.72 -3.06
C GLY A 164 12.92 10.62 -2.41
N TRP A 165 11.67 10.36 -2.74
CA TRP A 165 10.53 11.09 -2.19
C TRP A 165 10.31 10.78 -0.70
N ILE A 166 10.44 9.52 -0.26
CA ILE A 166 10.38 9.13 1.16
C ILE A 166 11.48 9.84 1.95
N ARG A 167 12.73 9.80 1.48
CA ARG A 167 13.86 10.50 2.13
C ARG A 167 13.58 12.00 2.28
N ARG A 168 12.92 12.62 1.32
CA ARG A 168 12.50 14.03 1.43
C ARG A 168 11.48 14.25 2.56
N HIS A 169 10.53 13.31 2.75
CA HIS A 169 9.59 13.35 3.87
C HIS A 169 10.29 13.18 5.23
N ILE A 170 11.25 12.28 5.34
CA ILE A 170 12.08 12.11 6.53
C ILE A 170 12.85 13.39 6.86
N ARG A 171 13.51 14.01 5.87
CA ARG A 171 14.22 15.29 6.06
C ARG A 171 13.29 16.42 6.49
N LYS A 172 12.09 16.52 5.87
CA LYS A 172 11.05 17.46 6.27
C LYS A 172 10.67 17.28 7.73
N TYR A 173 10.44 16.03 8.16
CA TYR A 173 10.07 15.70 9.53
C TYR A 173 11.14 16.17 10.52
N TYR A 174 12.40 15.81 10.31
CA TYR A 174 13.48 16.21 11.21
C TYR A 174 13.70 17.73 11.24
N TRP A 175 13.59 18.39 10.09
CA TRP A 175 13.65 19.86 10.03
C TRP A 175 12.57 20.53 10.88
N GLN A 176 11.37 20.02 10.84
CA GLN A 176 10.26 20.52 11.65
C GLN A 176 10.43 20.18 13.15
N ARG A 177 11.02 19.03 13.46
CA ARG A 177 11.31 18.62 14.83
C ARG A 177 12.41 19.46 15.48
N TRP A 178 13.40 19.90 14.73
CA TRP A 178 14.43 20.82 15.21
C TRP A 178 13.94 22.28 15.36
N HIS A 179 12.76 22.57 15.05
CA HIS A 179 11.84 23.71 15.02
C HIS A 179 12.49 25.12 15.07
N CYS A 180 13.54 25.41 15.84
CA CYS A 180 14.21 26.70 15.94
C CYS A 180 15.65 26.67 15.42
N THR A 181 16.22 27.84 15.17
CA THR A 181 17.60 28.01 14.68
C THR A 181 18.62 27.31 15.57
N GLN A 182 18.50 27.45 16.88
CA GLN A 182 19.39 26.81 17.85
C GLN A 182 19.34 25.28 17.75
N GLY A 183 18.13 24.70 17.74
CA GLY A 183 17.94 23.26 17.60
C GLY A 183 18.50 22.70 16.30
N ARG A 184 18.35 23.45 15.19
CA ARG A 184 18.92 23.08 13.88
C ARG A 184 20.43 23.11 13.88
N LEU A 185 21.05 24.15 14.50
CA LEU A 185 22.50 24.25 14.65
C LEU A 185 23.05 23.10 15.48
N GLN A 186 22.45 22.82 16.64
CA GLN A 186 22.84 21.68 17.48
C GLN A 186 22.70 20.34 16.75
N ALA A 187 21.67 20.17 15.94
CA ALA A 187 21.51 18.97 15.11
C ALA A 187 22.61 18.86 14.07
N PHE A 188 22.97 19.95 13.38
CA PHE A 188 24.04 19.95 12.38
C PHE A 188 25.41 19.66 13.02
N GLN A 189 25.67 20.20 14.21
CA GLN A 189 26.89 19.91 14.96
C GLN A 189 26.98 18.42 15.33
N ARG A 190 25.93 17.85 15.92
CA ARG A 190 25.85 16.42 16.29
C ARG A 190 26.02 15.49 15.09
N LEU A 191 25.50 15.91 13.93
CA LEU A 191 25.59 15.13 12.68
C LEU A 191 26.91 15.36 11.94
N GLY A 192 27.84 16.18 12.45
CA GLY A 192 29.13 16.46 11.84
C GLY A 192 29.05 17.23 10.54
N ILE A 193 28.04 18.08 10.35
CA ILE A 193 27.82 18.82 9.13
C ILE A 193 28.79 20.00 9.02
N SER A 194 29.41 20.14 7.86
CA SER A 194 30.37 21.21 7.57
C SER A 194 29.78 22.61 7.84
N ARG A 195 30.61 23.50 8.41
CA ARG A 195 30.17 24.84 8.88
C ARG A 195 29.55 25.70 7.78
N HIS A 196 29.92 25.53 6.52
CA HIS A 196 29.32 26.30 5.42
C HIS A 196 27.81 26.03 5.26
N HIS A 197 27.33 24.86 5.69
CA HIS A 197 25.89 24.53 5.69
C HIS A 197 25.11 25.16 6.86
N TRP A 198 25.78 25.64 7.92
CA TRP A 198 25.13 26.13 9.12
C TRP A 198 24.27 27.39 8.88
N VAL A 199 24.60 28.18 7.86
CA VAL A 199 23.79 29.33 7.43
C VAL A 199 22.35 28.88 7.11
N SER A 200 22.16 27.67 6.59
CA SER A 200 20.85 27.12 6.28
C SER A 200 19.95 26.92 7.51
N ALA A 201 20.53 26.82 8.72
CA ALA A 201 19.73 26.69 9.95
C ALA A 201 18.85 27.92 10.24
N ARG A 202 19.25 29.10 9.76
CA ARG A 202 18.52 30.37 9.88
C ARG A 202 17.47 30.58 8.80
N SER A 203 17.33 29.62 7.86
CA SER A 203 16.42 29.76 6.73
C SER A 203 14.97 29.81 7.19
N SER A 204 14.22 30.79 6.66
CA SER A 204 12.76 30.93 6.82
C SER A 204 11.97 30.14 5.79
N ARG A 205 12.64 29.45 4.84
CA ARG A 205 11.98 28.65 3.79
C ARG A 205 11.16 27.51 4.40
N GLY A 206 10.05 27.20 3.78
CA GLY A 206 9.17 26.11 4.22
C GLY A 206 9.91 24.76 4.30
N ALA A 207 9.49 23.90 5.22
CA ALA A 207 10.17 22.64 5.54
C ALA A 207 10.31 21.69 4.34
N TRP A 208 9.38 21.71 3.41
CA TRP A 208 9.46 20.90 2.18
C TRP A 208 10.54 21.40 1.24
N CYS A 209 10.73 22.70 1.13
CA CYS A 209 11.82 23.29 0.35
C CYS A 209 13.17 22.93 0.99
N MET A 210 13.30 23.13 2.30
CA MET A 210 14.52 22.81 3.05
C MET A 210 14.88 21.32 2.99
N ALA A 211 13.91 20.43 2.94
CA ALA A 211 14.13 18.98 2.79
C ALA A 211 14.88 18.59 1.50
N GLY A 212 14.87 19.45 0.49
CA GLY A 212 15.62 19.31 -0.75
C GLY A 212 16.98 20.05 -0.75
N SER A 213 17.30 20.83 0.30
CA SER A 213 18.53 21.62 0.35
C SER A 213 19.79 20.76 0.49
N PRO A 214 20.96 21.21 -0.03
CA PRO A 214 22.23 20.52 0.17
C PRO A 214 22.56 20.26 1.63
N ALA A 215 22.26 21.22 2.52
CA ALA A 215 22.48 21.09 3.96
C ALA A 215 21.73 19.89 4.56
N LEU A 216 20.44 19.73 4.25
CA LEU A 216 19.66 18.60 4.75
C LEU A 216 19.96 17.29 4.04
N GLN A 217 20.38 17.35 2.78
CA GLN A 217 20.88 16.15 2.09
C GLN A 217 22.19 15.64 2.69
N ALA A 218 23.08 16.53 3.12
CA ALA A 218 24.29 16.17 3.85
C ALA A 218 23.96 15.66 5.27
N ALA A 219 23.11 16.37 6.01
CA ALA A 219 22.73 16.01 7.38
C ALA A 219 22.04 14.64 7.46
N ILE A 220 21.09 14.40 6.57
CA ILE A 220 20.32 13.16 6.50
C ILE A 220 20.54 12.53 5.13
N SER A 221 21.77 12.06 4.93
CA SER A 221 22.22 11.40 3.69
C SER A 221 21.67 9.97 3.61
N VAL A 222 21.79 9.33 2.44
CA VAL A 222 21.47 7.91 2.26
C VAL A 222 22.32 7.04 3.19
N ALA A 223 23.62 7.37 3.32
CA ALA A 223 24.53 6.66 4.20
C ALA A 223 24.14 6.81 5.69
N SER A 224 23.77 8.04 6.11
CA SER A 224 23.28 8.28 7.48
C SER A 224 22.03 7.48 7.79
N LEU A 225 21.01 7.51 6.91
CA LEU A 225 19.78 6.76 7.10
C LEU A 225 20.04 5.24 7.19
N ARG A 226 20.92 4.73 6.34
CA ARG A 226 21.32 3.31 6.37
C ARG A 226 22.05 2.97 7.67
N ARG A 227 22.99 3.82 8.13
CA ARG A 227 23.70 3.65 9.41
C ARG A 227 22.77 3.70 10.62
N TYR A 228 21.73 4.53 10.58
CA TYR A 228 20.70 4.58 11.62
C TYR A 228 19.63 3.49 11.48
N GLY A 229 19.77 2.58 10.53
CA GLY A 229 18.91 1.41 10.36
C GLY A 229 17.55 1.69 9.71
N TYR A 230 17.38 2.82 9.00
CA TYR A 230 16.17 3.07 8.22
C TYR A 230 16.13 2.23 6.95
N LEU A 231 15.09 1.43 6.79
CA LEU A 231 14.85 0.64 5.58
C LEU A 231 14.16 1.48 4.50
N MET A 232 14.51 1.19 3.26
CA MET A 232 13.90 1.79 2.08
C MET A 232 13.34 0.70 1.17
N PRO A 233 12.22 0.94 0.48
CA PRO A 233 11.64 -0.03 -0.45
C PRO A 233 12.62 -0.61 -1.47
N SER A 234 13.54 0.20 -2.02
CA SER A 234 14.53 -0.28 -2.98
C SER A 234 15.49 -1.32 -2.43
N VAL A 235 15.76 -1.31 -1.13
CA VAL A 235 16.66 -2.29 -0.49
C VAL A 235 15.97 -3.63 -0.32
N LEU A 236 14.65 -3.63 -0.12
CA LEU A 236 13.85 -4.82 0.13
C LEU A 236 13.29 -5.45 -1.15
N LEU A 237 13.04 -4.64 -2.19
CA LEU A 237 12.52 -5.09 -3.49
C LEU A 237 13.63 -5.28 -4.54
N ALA A 238 14.89 -4.93 -4.23
CA ALA A 238 16.03 -5.26 -5.10
C ALA A 238 16.22 -6.78 -5.09
N ARG A 239 15.90 -7.39 -6.23
CA ARG A 239 16.24 -8.78 -6.57
C ARG A 239 17.43 -8.80 -7.52
#